data_6aa5d6343695024d74ccd12470d7ac69
#
_entry.id   6aa5d6343695024d74ccd12470d7ac69
#
_cell.length_a   1.000
_cell.length_b   1.000
_cell.length_c   1.000
_cell.angle_alpha   90.00
_cell.angle_beta   90.00
_cell.angle_gamma   90.00
#
_symmetry.space_group_name_H-M   'P 1'
#
loop_
_entity.id
_entity.type
_entity.pdbx_description
1 polymer ?
#
loop_
_entity_poly.entity_id
_entity_poly.type
_entity_poly.pdbx_seq_one_letter_code
_entity_poly.pdbx_strand_id
1 'polypeptide(L)'
;MTKKKRNKIPPQPELLSLNTLKALICKGDTGLLFCFGSSFISRVIQAKTKEYDEELVPSHVAMIVDGQFLYESTSAPERLGNKRIPAGVRRYLLKDFLRLERTKNTEYYFYPCNLSSTQLEKYLFYPYGKDIIVDFLLRDGSEGDSKGLICSQYANICSEILKDEPCPSPAVLFREIRSKEL
;
A
#
# COMPACT_ATOMS: atom_id res chain seq x y z
N MET A 1 -26.62 -6.29 -31.32
CA MET A 1 -26.01 -7.10 -30.22
C MET A 1 -24.51 -6.86 -30.21
N THR A 2 -24.05 -5.96 -29.37
CA THR A 2 -22.62 -5.64 -29.22
C THR A 2 -21.98 -6.70 -28.33
N LYS A 3 -21.08 -7.50 -28.89
CA LYS A 3 -20.25 -8.45 -28.13
C LYS A 3 -19.41 -7.65 -27.15
N LYS A 4 -19.72 -7.73 -25.83
CA LYS A 4 -18.81 -7.25 -24.77
C LYS A 4 -17.47 -7.94 -24.99
N LYS A 5 -16.42 -7.15 -25.31
CA LYS A 5 -15.03 -7.64 -25.28
C LYS A 5 -14.79 -8.16 -23.85
N ARG A 6 -14.57 -9.45 -23.71
CA ARG A 6 -14.02 -10.01 -22.45
C ARG A 6 -12.65 -9.37 -22.28
N ASN A 7 -12.54 -8.45 -21.33
CA ASN A 7 -11.23 -7.97 -20.91
C ASN A 7 -10.44 -9.20 -20.46
N LYS A 8 -9.29 -9.42 -21.09
CA LYS A 8 -8.35 -10.46 -20.66
C LYS A 8 -7.93 -10.09 -19.24
N ILE A 9 -8.21 -10.96 -18.27
CA ILE A 9 -7.67 -10.83 -16.93
C ILE A 9 -6.14 -10.94 -17.05
N PRO A 10 -5.36 -9.96 -16.58
CA PRO A 10 -3.91 -10.05 -16.65
C PRO A 10 -3.43 -11.28 -15.87
N PRO A 11 -2.34 -11.92 -16.30
CA PRO A 11 -1.75 -13.00 -15.53
C PRO A 11 -1.47 -12.52 -14.10
N GLN A 12 -1.65 -13.40 -13.12
CA GLN A 12 -1.38 -13.06 -11.74
C GLN A 12 0.09 -12.64 -11.58
N PRO A 13 0.36 -11.56 -10.81
CA PRO A 13 1.73 -11.16 -10.55
C PRO A 13 2.41 -12.20 -9.67
N GLU A 14 3.68 -12.42 -9.91
CA GLU A 14 4.52 -13.20 -9.00
C GLU A 14 4.74 -12.42 -7.70
N LEU A 15 4.22 -12.95 -6.61
CA LEU A 15 4.43 -12.36 -5.29
C LEU A 15 5.81 -12.74 -4.75
N LEU A 16 6.44 -11.77 -4.12
CA LEU A 16 7.78 -11.91 -3.56
C LEU A 16 7.71 -12.29 -2.08
N SER A 17 8.50 -13.28 -1.68
CA SER A 17 8.78 -13.49 -0.27
C SER A 17 9.63 -12.34 0.29
N LEU A 18 9.68 -12.20 1.61
CA LEU A 18 10.54 -11.21 2.25
C LEU A 18 12.01 -11.34 1.85
N ASN A 19 12.51 -12.57 1.72
CA ASN A 19 13.90 -12.83 1.32
C ASN A 19 14.14 -12.45 -0.14
N THR A 20 13.20 -12.74 -1.02
CA THR A 20 13.25 -12.37 -2.43
C THR A 20 13.19 -10.85 -2.59
N LEU A 21 12.28 -10.19 -1.88
CA LEU A 21 12.19 -8.73 -1.84
C LEU A 21 13.51 -8.10 -1.42
N LYS A 22 14.12 -8.60 -0.33
CA LYS A 22 15.41 -8.12 0.17
C LYS A 22 16.55 -8.29 -0.84
N ALA A 23 16.51 -9.33 -1.65
CA ALA A 23 17.52 -9.58 -2.68
C ALA A 23 17.32 -8.72 -3.94
N LEU A 24 16.06 -8.38 -4.26
CA LEU A 24 15.71 -7.65 -5.48
C LEU A 24 15.83 -6.13 -5.31
N ILE A 25 15.54 -5.58 -4.12
CA ILE A 25 15.63 -4.13 -3.90
C ILE A 25 17.08 -3.71 -3.84
N CYS A 26 17.49 -2.93 -4.83
CA CYS A 26 18.82 -2.36 -4.96
C CYS A 26 18.84 -0.89 -4.53
N LYS A 27 20.04 -0.35 -4.36
CA LYS A 27 20.22 1.08 -4.16
C LYS A 27 19.75 1.84 -5.41
N GLY A 28 18.89 2.84 -5.21
CA GLY A 28 18.30 3.62 -6.28
C GLY A 28 16.88 3.20 -6.66
N ASP A 29 16.41 2.02 -6.20
CA ASP A 29 15.05 1.59 -6.48
C ASP A 29 14.03 2.46 -5.75
N THR A 30 13.06 2.97 -6.51
CA THR A 30 11.97 3.81 -6.00
C THR A 30 10.65 3.30 -6.57
N GLY A 31 9.61 3.20 -5.72
CA GLY A 31 8.32 2.70 -6.16
C GLY A 31 7.38 2.32 -5.01
N LEU A 32 6.25 1.69 -5.39
CA LEU A 32 5.23 1.20 -4.48
C LEU A 32 5.49 -0.23 -4.08
N LEU A 33 5.29 -0.54 -2.80
CA LEU A 33 5.36 -1.87 -2.23
C LEU A 33 3.98 -2.27 -1.72
N PHE A 34 3.32 -3.16 -2.41
CA PHE A 34 2.06 -3.76 -2.00
C PHE A 34 2.31 -4.95 -1.08
N CYS A 35 1.56 -5.01 0.03
CA CYS A 35 1.70 -6.05 1.04
C CYS A 35 0.42 -6.90 1.09
N PHE A 36 0.58 -8.21 0.99
CA PHE A 36 -0.48 -9.22 1.02
C PHE A 36 -0.42 -9.96 2.36
N GLY A 37 -0.86 -9.29 3.41
CA GLY A 37 -0.80 -9.82 4.77
C GLY A 37 -1.95 -10.77 5.10
N SER A 38 -1.73 -11.65 6.06
CA SER A 38 -2.70 -12.63 6.56
C SER A 38 -3.32 -12.28 7.90
N SER A 39 -3.05 -11.08 8.47
CA SER A 39 -3.64 -10.65 9.74
C SER A 39 -5.17 -10.53 9.64
N PHE A 40 -5.86 -10.53 10.78
CA PHE A 40 -7.31 -10.36 10.82
C PHE A 40 -7.75 -9.06 10.11
N ILE A 41 -7.10 -7.93 10.41
CA ILE A 41 -7.38 -6.64 9.77
C ILE A 41 -7.11 -6.70 8.27
N SER A 42 -6.00 -7.32 7.84
CA SER A 42 -5.69 -7.52 6.43
C SER A 42 -6.80 -8.28 5.70
N ARG A 43 -7.31 -9.36 6.29
CA ARG A 43 -8.41 -10.15 5.72
C ARG A 43 -9.70 -9.36 5.61
N VAL A 44 -10.02 -8.52 6.60
CA VAL A 44 -11.21 -7.66 6.56
C VAL A 44 -11.09 -6.63 5.44
N ILE A 45 -9.94 -5.96 5.29
CA ILE A 45 -9.69 -5.03 4.19
C ILE A 45 -9.82 -5.75 2.85
N GLN A 46 -9.15 -6.88 2.68
CA GLN A 46 -9.20 -7.70 1.47
C GLN A 46 -10.64 -8.09 1.11
N ALA A 47 -11.42 -8.59 2.08
CA ALA A 47 -12.80 -9.00 1.85
C ALA A 47 -13.71 -7.86 1.41
N LYS A 48 -13.48 -6.63 1.93
CA LYS A 48 -14.26 -5.43 1.58
C LYS A 48 -13.87 -4.84 0.22
N THR A 49 -12.61 -5.01 -0.19
CA THR A 49 -12.08 -4.40 -1.43
C THR A 49 -12.01 -5.37 -2.60
N LYS A 50 -12.27 -6.65 -2.33
CA LYS A 50 -12.28 -7.70 -3.35
C LYS A 50 -13.47 -7.52 -4.28
N GLU A 51 -13.20 -7.41 -5.57
CA GLU A 51 -14.23 -7.55 -6.61
C GLU A 51 -14.38 -9.02 -7.00
N TYR A 52 -15.45 -9.32 -7.75
CA TYR A 52 -15.69 -10.65 -8.29
C TYR A 52 -14.48 -11.09 -9.12
N ASP A 53 -13.97 -12.30 -8.85
CA ASP A 53 -12.86 -12.96 -9.55
C ASP A 53 -11.43 -12.44 -9.22
N GLU A 54 -11.26 -11.56 -8.22
CA GLU A 54 -9.92 -11.21 -7.75
C GLU A 54 -9.37 -12.29 -6.79
N GLU A 55 -8.25 -12.90 -7.17
CA GLU A 55 -7.56 -13.87 -6.30
C GLU A 55 -6.57 -13.20 -5.34
N LEU A 56 -5.95 -12.09 -5.78
CA LEU A 56 -4.92 -11.36 -5.04
C LEU A 56 -5.36 -9.94 -4.73
N VAL A 57 -5.55 -9.64 -3.45
CA VAL A 57 -5.97 -8.34 -2.96
C VAL A 57 -4.99 -7.85 -1.90
N PRO A 58 -4.23 -6.75 -2.14
CA PRO A 58 -3.35 -6.20 -1.13
C PRO A 58 -4.14 -5.57 0.02
N SER A 59 -3.60 -5.68 1.22
CA SER A 59 -4.18 -5.07 2.43
C SER A 59 -3.46 -3.79 2.86
N HIS A 60 -2.29 -3.54 2.31
CA HIS A 60 -1.45 -2.38 2.64
C HIS A 60 -0.58 -1.99 1.46
N VAL A 61 -0.19 -0.73 1.40
CA VAL A 61 0.81 -0.20 0.47
C VAL A 61 1.77 0.72 1.20
N ALA A 62 3.05 0.55 0.90
CA ALA A 62 4.15 1.39 1.35
C ALA A 62 4.92 1.91 0.14
N MET A 63 5.86 2.80 0.35
CA MET A 63 6.72 3.36 -0.69
C MET A 63 8.17 3.14 -0.34
N ILE A 64 8.96 2.66 -1.30
CA ILE A 64 10.41 2.54 -1.19
C ILE A 64 11.04 3.69 -1.94
N VAL A 65 12.03 4.34 -1.35
CA VAL A 65 12.78 5.43 -1.95
C VAL A 65 14.26 5.12 -1.88
N ASP A 66 14.93 5.20 -3.03
CA ASP A 66 16.36 4.93 -3.22
C ASP A 66 16.83 3.54 -2.71
N GLY A 67 15.92 2.59 -2.56
CA GLY A 67 16.21 1.29 -1.97
C GLY A 67 16.70 1.36 -0.51
N GLN A 68 16.56 2.52 0.14
CA GLN A 68 17.09 2.77 1.49
C GLN A 68 16.01 3.13 2.51
N PHE A 69 15.01 3.88 2.09
CA PHE A 69 13.97 4.38 2.97
C PHE A 69 12.62 3.74 2.63
N LEU A 70 11.82 3.52 3.66
CA LEU A 70 10.43 3.14 3.51
C LEU A 70 9.55 4.22 4.13
N TYR A 71 8.53 4.62 3.37
CA TYR A 71 7.48 5.54 3.78
C TYR A 71 6.15 4.81 3.78
N GLU A 72 5.39 4.98 4.84
CA GLU A 72 4.04 4.39 4.93
C GLU A 72 3.13 5.20 5.85
N SER A 73 1.83 4.99 5.74
CA SER A 73 0.86 5.40 6.75
C SER A 73 0.24 4.16 7.38
N THR A 74 0.26 4.07 8.71
CA THR A 74 -0.21 2.89 9.44
C THR A 74 -0.97 3.26 10.71
N SER A 75 -1.97 2.44 11.04
CA SER A 75 -2.83 2.62 12.23
C SER A 75 -2.18 2.18 13.53
N ALA A 76 -1.13 1.37 13.47
CA ALA A 76 -0.51 0.77 14.65
C ALA A 76 0.89 1.38 14.92
N PRO A 77 1.18 1.72 16.17
CA PRO A 77 2.55 2.00 16.57
C PRO A 77 3.36 0.71 16.52
N GLU A 78 4.63 0.82 16.19
CA GLU A 78 5.56 -0.31 16.20
C GLU A 78 6.75 -0.05 17.13
N ARG A 79 7.48 -1.11 17.48
CA ARG A 79 8.71 -1.01 18.26
C ARG A 79 9.88 -1.55 17.46
N LEU A 80 10.90 -0.73 17.31
CA LEU A 80 12.18 -1.10 16.75
C LEU A 80 13.24 -1.03 17.86
N GLY A 81 13.49 -2.16 18.52
CA GLY A 81 14.29 -2.19 19.75
C GLY A 81 13.62 -1.37 20.85
N ASN A 82 14.34 -0.38 21.40
CA ASN A 82 13.80 0.53 22.42
C ASN A 82 13.06 1.75 21.85
N LYS A 83 13.10 1.95 20.53
CA LYS A 83 12.43 3.08 19.87
C LYS A 83 11.00 2.73 19.54
N ARG A 84 10.05 3.54 20.02
CA ARG A 84 8.65 3.50 19.60
C ARG A 84 8.48 4.34 18.35
N ILE A 85 7.93 3.74 17.30
CA ILE A 85 7.54 4.42 16.06
C ILE A 85 6.03 4.66 16.16
N PRO A 86 5.55 5.92 16.12
CA PRO A 86 4.14 6.23 16.27
C PRO A 86 3.32 5.73 15.07
N ALA A 87 1.99 5.63 15.25
CA ALA A 87 1.04 5.49 14.15
C ALA A 87 0.99 6.78 13.31
N GLY A 88 0.54 6.66 12.08
CA GLY A 88 0.48 7.77 11.11
C GLY A 88 1.46 7.60 9.97
N VAL A 89 1.69 8.70 9.26
CA VAL A 89 2.68 8.76 8.19
C VAL A 89 4.08 8.81 8.80
N ARG A 90 4.91 7.87 8.39
CA ARG A 90 6.24 7.68 8.96
C ARG A 90 7.27 7.29 7.91
N ARG A 91 8.54 7.57 8.23
CA ARG A 91 9.71 7.13 7.48
C ARG A 91 10.66 6.36 8.38
N TYR A 92 11.24 5.31 7.88
CA TYR A 92 12.34 4.60 8.51
C TYR A 92 13.22 3.89 7.47
N LEU A 93 14.33 3.32 7.91
CA LEU A 93 15.21 2.62 6.99
C LEU A 93 14.54 1.32 6.52
N LEU A 94 14.66 1.01 5.22
CA LEU A 94 14.13 -0.22 4.64
C LEU A 94 14.62 -1.46 5.39
N LYS A 95 15.89 -1.50 5.82
CA LYS A 95 16.42 -2.60 6.63
C LYS A 95 15.66 -2.82 7.93
N ASP A 96 15.14 -1.76 8.54
CA ASP A 96 14.37 -1.83 9.78
C ASP A 96 12.97 -2.38 9.52
N PHE A 97 12.33 -1.99 8.41
CA PHE A 97 11.10 -2.61 7.94
C PHE A 97 11.27 -4.12 7.71
N LEU A 98 12.29 -4.51 6.95
CA LEU A 98 12.57 -5.92 6.68
C LEU A 98 12.82 -6.72 7.96
N ARG A 99 13.33 -6.08 9.01
CA ARG A 99 13.51 -6.69 10.33
C ARG A 99 12.18 -6.86 11.08
N LEU A 100 11.28 -5.87 11.00
CA LEU A 100 9.94 -5.93 11.60
C LEU A 100 9.05 -6.97 10.91
N GLU A 101 9.14 -7.06 9.58
CA GLU A 101 8.36 -8.00 8.78
C GLU A 101 8.83 -9.46 8.91
N ARG A 102 10.03 -9.70 9.43
CA ARG A 102 10.66 -11.04 9.53
C ARG A 102 9.78 -12.09 10.24
N THR A 103 8.91 -11.65 11.14
CA THR A 103 8.02 -12.52 11.91
C THR A 103 6.61 -12.59 11.31
N LYS A 104 6.35 -11.87 10.23
CA LYS A 104 5.03 -11.81 9.59
C LYS A 104 5.03 -12.70 8.34
N ASN A 105 3.93 -13.40 8.14
CA ASN A 105 3.69 -14.15 6.90
C ASN A 105 3.02 -13.23 5.88
N THR A 106 3.82 -12.37 5.24
CA THR A 106 3.38 -11.36 4.27
C THR A 106 4.12 -11.61 2.96
N GLU A 107 3.41 -11.58 1.85
CA GLU A 107 3.95 -11.57 0.50
C GLU A 107 3.91 -10.15 -0.05
N TYR A 108 4.73 -9.86 -1.05
CA TYR A 108 4.95 -8.51 -1.55
C TYR A 108 4.90 -8.45 -3.07
N TYR A 109 4.49 -7.29 -3.58
CA TYR A 109 4.65 -6.92 -4.97
C TYR A 109 5.25 -5.53 -5.04
N PHE A 110 6.40 -5.39 -5.73
CA PHE A 110 7.07 -4.10 -5.91
C PHE A 110 6.81 -3.58 -7.31
N TYR A 111 6.30 -2.35 -7.40
CA TYR A 111 6.07 -1.63 -8.65
C TYR A 111 6.99 -0.43 -8.73
N PRO A 112 8.00 -0.44 -9.62
CA PRO A 112 8.88 0.71 -9.85
C PRO A 112 8.09 1.89 -10.42
N CYS A 113 8.16 3.05 -9.78
CA CYS A 113 7.56 4.28 -10.27
C CYS A 113 8.22 5.50 -9.64
N ASN A 114 8.02 6.67 -10.26
CA ASN A 114 8.44 7.93 -9.68
C ASN A 114 7.55 8.30 -8.50
N LEU A 115 8.16 8.85 -7.45
CA LEU A 115 7.47 9.37 -6.28
C LEU A 115 7.85 10.84 -6.06
N SER A 116 6.86 11.66 -5.72
CA SER A 116 7.09 13.07 -5.42
C SER A 116 7.76 13.25 -4.06
N SER A 117 9.05 13.60 -4.05
CA SER A 117 9.80 13.87 -2.81
C SER A 117 9.14 14.97 -1.96
N THR A 118 8.59 16.00 -2.61
CA THR A 118 7.86 17.09 -1.94
C THR A 118 6.64 16.56 -1.18
N GLN A 119 5.85 15.67 -1.78
CA GLN A 119 4.68 15.09 -1.12
C GLN A 119 5.08 14.10 -0.02
N LEU A 120 6.12 13.31 -0.23
CA LEU A 120 6.65 12.40 0.78
C LEU A 120 7.00 13.12 2.08
N GLU A 121 7.74 14.22 1.99
CA GLU A 121 8.19 14.99 3.16
C GLU A 121 7.07 15.87 3.76
N LYS A 122 6.18 16.43 2.93
CA LYS A 122 5.08 17.28 3.36
C LYS A 122 4.16 16.58 4.36
N TYR A 123 3.91 15.29 4.18
CA TYR A 123 2.97 14.55 5.01
C TYR A 123 3.63 13.73 6.13
N LEU A 124 4.96 13.83 6.32
CA LEU A 124 5.60 13.17 7.45
C LEU A 124 4.96 13.58 8.77
N PHE A 125 4.72 12.59 9.62
CA PHE A 125 4.07 12.72 10.93
C PHE A 125 2.58 13.09 10.87
N TYR A 126 1.97 13.08 9.70
CA TYR A 126 0.52 13.23 9.59
C TYR A 126 -0.18 12.08 10.31
N PRO A 127 -1.29 12.33 11.03
CA PRO A 127 -1.99 11.27 11.74
C PRO A 127 -2.56 10.22 10.77
N TYR A 128 -2.80 9.01 11.28
CA TYR A 128 -3.50 7.98 10.52
C TYR A 128 -4.99 8.29 10.46
N GLY A 129 -5.58 8.16 9.29
CA GLY A 129 -7.02 8.37 9.05
C GLY A 129 -7.88 7.25 9.60
N LYS A 130 -8.01 7.14 10.92
CA LYS A 130 -8.82 6.09 11.57
C LYS A 130 -10.28 6.16 11.17
N ASP A 131 -10.82 7.36 11.07
CA ASP A 131 -12.22 7.60 10.73
C ASP A 131 -12.52 7.16 9.30
N ILE A 132 -11.57 7.33 8.37
CA ILE A 132 -11.68 6.82 6.99
C ILE A 132 -11.83 5.29 6.99
N ILE A 133 -11.06 4.57 7.81
CA ILE A 133 -11.19 3.11 7.89
C ILE A 133 -12.51 2.70 8.53
N VAL A 134 -12.94 3.38 9.57
CA VAL A 134 -14.25 3.10 10.19
C VAL A 134 -15.37 3.34 9.18
N ASP A 135 -15.35 4.46 8.47
CA ASP A 135 -16.33 4.77 7.43
C ASP A 135 -16.25 3.76 6.27
N PHE A 136 -15.05 3.40 5.83
CA PHE A 136 -14.85 2.37 4.82
C PHE A 136 -15.37 0.98 5.26
N LEU A 137 -15.20 0.61 6.52
CA LEU A 137 -15.64 -0.69 7.03
C LEU A 137 -17.15 -0.74 7.34
N LEU A 138 -17.74 0.38 7.76
CA LEU A 138 -19.13 0.45 8.23
C LEU A 138 -20.10 1.07 7.22
N ARG A 139 -19.64 1.86 6.28
CA ARG A 139 -20.44 2.59 5.29
C ARG A 139 -19.96 2.32 3.88
N ASP A 140 -20.83 2.52 2.91
CA ASP A 140 -20.53 2.35 1.48
C ASP A 140 -19.79 3.59 0.92
N GLY A 141 -18.61 3.92 1.49
CA GLY A 141 -17.68 4.85 0.84
C GLY A 141 -17.98 6.34 0.95
N SER A 142 -18.61 6.83 2.03
CA SER A 142 -18.74 8.26 2.24
C SER A 142 -17.41 8.91 2.64
N GLU A 143 -17.06 10.01 2.01
CA GLU A 143 -15.91 10.86 2.33
C GLU A 143 -16.01 11.33 3.79
N GLY A 144 -15.24 10.70 4.68
CA GLY A 144 -15.04 11.21 6.03
C GLY A 144 -14.13 12.44 5.98
N ASP A 145 -14.50 13.48 6.67
CA ASP A 145 -13.70 14.71 6.85
C ASP A 145 -12.51 14.46 7.80
N SER A 146 -11.73 13.43 7.48
CA SER A 146 -10.63 12.93 8.31
C SER A 146 -9.38 13.78 8.14
N LYS A 147 -8.82 14.25 9.26
CA LYS A 147 -7.53 14.97 9.28
C LYS A 147 -6.31 14.05 9.13
N GLY A 148 -6.50 12.77 8.78
CA GLY A 148 -5.43 11.79 8.66
C GLY A 148 -5.36 11.16 7.26
N LEU A 149 -4.29 10.42 7.00
CA LEU A 149 -4.08 9.69 5.75
C LEU A 149 -4.03 8.17 5.99
N ILE A 150 -4.72 7.39 5.16
CA ILE A 150 -4.52 5.94 5.09
C ILE A 150 -3.37 5.60 4.13
N CYS A 151 -2.88 4.36 4.17
CA CYS A 151 -1.70 3.94 3.40
C CYS A 151 -1.84 4.18 1.88
N SER A 152 -2.96 3.80 1.30
CA SER A 152 -3.19 3.92 -0.14
C SER A 152 -3.45 5.36 -0.59
N GLN A 153 -4.09 6.17 0.22
CA GLN A 153 -4.26 7.59 -0.04
C GLN A 153 -2.90 8.30 -0.07
N TYR A 154 -2.04 8.05 0.93
CA TYR A 154 -0.70 8.61 0.96
C TYR A 154 0.14 8.15 -0.23
N ALA A 155 0.11 6.85 -0.54
CA ALA A 155 0.79 6.31 -1.71
C ALA A 155 0.30 6.93 -3.03
N ASN A 156 -1.01 7.11 -3.18
CA ASN A 156 -1.59 7.74 -4.37
C ASN A 156 -1.19 9.20 -4.53
N ILE A 157 -1.22 9.98 -3.45
CA ILE A 157 -0.75 11.39 -3.45
C ILE A 157 0.71 11.50 -3.90
N CYS A 158 1.56 10.56 -3.46
CA CYS A 158 2.99 10.60 -3.78
C CYS A 158 3.32 10.07 -5.18
N SER A 159 2.55 9.10 -5.69
CA SER A 159 2.77 8.48 -7.00
C SER A 159 1.95 9.08 -8.14
N GLU A 160 0.88 9.80 -7.82
CA GLU A 160 -0.08 10.39 -8.77
C GLU A 160 -0.67 9.39 -9.79
N ILE A 161 -0.79 8.12 -9.39
CA ILE A 161 -1.28 7.05 -10.29
C ILE A 161 -2.76 7.22 -10.60
N LEU A 162 -3.57 7.54 -9.59
CA LEU A 162 -5.00 7.79 -9.70
C LEU A 162 -5.30 9.26 -9.37
N LYS A 163 -5.21 10.13 -10.37
CA LYS A 163 -5.37 11.58 -10.17
C LYS A 163 -6.78 11.97 -9.77
N ASP A 164 -7.78 11.25 -10.26
CA ASP A 164 -9.20 11.55 -10.07
C ASP A 164 -9.83 10.79 -8.89
N GLU A 165 -9.07 9.93 -8.20
CA GLU A 165 -9.52 9.15 -7.06
C GLU A 165 -8.79 9.60 -5.79
N PRO A 166 -9.39 10.44 -4.96
CA PRO A 166 -8.70 11.04 -3.82
C PRO A 166 -8.41 10.04 -2.69
N CYS A 167 -9.19 8.98 -2.58
CA CYS A 167 -9.07 8.01 -1.49
C CYS A 167 -9.20 6.56 -1.97
N PRO A 168 -8.28 6.08 -2.84
CA PRO A 168 -8.34 4.72 -3.33
C PRO A 168 -8.07 3.72 -2.21
N SER A 169 -8.69 2.53 -2.27
CA SER A 169 -8.24 1.40 -1.47
C SER A 169 -6.91 0.83 -2.02
N PRO A 170 -6.15 0.05 -1.25
CA PRO A 170 -4.95 -0.63 -1.77
C PRO A 170 -5.25 -1.50 -2.99
N ALA A 171 -6.43 -2.15 -3.03
CA ALA A 171 -6.87 -2.97 -4.15
C ALA A 171 -7.14 -2.15 -5.42
N VAL A 172 -7.80 -1.00 -5.29
CA VAL A 172 -8.07 -0.10 -6.43
C VAL A 172 -6.76 0.41 -7.02
N LEU A 173 -5.83 0.85 -6.19
CA LEU A 173 -4.52 1.31 -6.63
C LEU A 173 -3.71 0.19 -7.32
N PHE A 174 -3.75 -1.02 -6.76
CA PHE A 174 -3.09 -2.19 -7.33
C PHE A 174 -3.69 -2.59 -8.70
N ARG A 175 -5.01 -2.60 -8.82
CA ARG A 175 -5.73 -2.89 -10.08
C ARG A 175 -5.35 -1.92 -11.19
N GLU A 176 -5.30 -0.63 -10.89
CA GLU A 176 -4.92 0.40 -11.85
C GLU A 176 -3.50 0.18 -12.38
N ILE A 177 -2.57 -0.15 -11.49
CA ILE A 177 -1.19 -0.48 -11.88
C ILE A 177 -1.16 -1.71 -12.80
N ARG A 178 -1.86 -2.77 -12.41
CA ARG A 178 -1.90 -4.01 -13.20
C ARG A 178 -2.53 -3.80 -14.59
N SER A 179 -3.48 -2.89 -14.71
CA SER A 179 -4.09 -2.56 -16.00
C SER A 179 -3.12 -1.85 -16.97
N LYS A 180 -2.10 -1.17 -16.44
CA LYS A 180 -1.08 -0.45 -17.23
C LYS A 180 0.09 -1.33 -17.68
N GLU A 181 0.22 -2.53 -17.11
CA GLU A 181 1.27 -3.50 -17.47
C GLU A 181 0.87 -4.40 -18.65
N LEU A 182 -0.36 -4.26 -19.17
CA LEU A 182 -0.92 -4.98 -20.33
C LEU A 182 -0.75 -4.19 -21.63
#